data_69c8653d3ef93dd12ef57218b1fe5a37
#
_entry.id   69c8653d3ef93dd12ef57218b1fe5a37
#
_cell.length_a   1.000
_cell.length_b   1.000
_cell.length_c   1.000
_cell.angle_alpha   90.00
_cell.angle_beta   90.00
_cell.angle_gamma   90.00
#
_symmetry.space_group_name_H-M   'P 1'
#
loop_
_entity.id
_entity.type
_entity.pdbx_description
1 polymer ?
#
loop_
_entity_poly.entity_id
_entity_poly.type
_entity_poly.pdbx_seq_one_letter_code
_entity_poly.pdbx_strand_id
1 'polypeptide(L)' 'MSEHKPPHFHVKYQDYEAIITIKDGVITGSLPRRALRLVYEWLDLHQDELLANWERLGKSEAPMKITPLQ' A
#
# COMPACT_ATOMS: atom_id res chain seq x y z
N MET A 1 -1.43 -24.95 -8.31
CA MET A 1 -1.20 -24.27 -7.03
C MET A 1 -1.25 -22.76 -7.23
N SER A 2 -2.01 -22.11 -6.45
CA SER A 2 -2.08 -20.66 -6.55
C SER A 2 -1.02 -20.02 -5.68
N GLU A 3 -0.40 -19.00 -6.20
CA GLU A 3 0.55 -18.23 -5.44
C GLU A 3 -0.15 -17.00 -4.91
N HIS A 4 0.02 -16.76 -3.64
CA HIS A 4 -0.56 -15.59 -3.03
C HIS A 4 0.48 -14.50 -2.98
N LYS A 5 0.24 -13.45 -3.74
CA LYS A 5 1.10 -12.28 -3.63
C LYS A 5 0.90 -11.65 -2.26
N PRO A 6 1.95 -11.15 -1.64
CA PRO A 6 1.78 -10.48 -0.36
C PRO A 6 0.87 -9.25 -0.51
N PRO A 7 0.14 -8.90 0.53
CA PRO A 7 -0.66 -7.68 0.47
C PRO A 7 0.19 -6.47 0.10
N HIS A 8 -0.30 -5.68 -0.83
CA HIS A 8 0.48 -4.55 -1.34
C HIS A 8 -0.47 -3.44 -1.78
N PHE A 9 0.11 -2.26 -1.99
CA PHE A 9 -0.65 -1.15 -2.54
C PHE A 9 0.21 -0.41 -3.56
N HIS A 10 -0.48 0.28 -4.46
CA HIS A 10 0.18 1.05 -5.51
C HIS A 10 0.30 2.49 -5.08
N VAL A 11 1.46 3.09 -5.41
CA VAL A 11 1.70 4.51 -5.18
C VAL A 11 2.02 5.15 -6.51
N LYS A 12 1.35 6.24 -6.80
CA LYS A 12 1.65 7.02 -7.99
C LYS A 12 1.95 8.45 -7.56
N TYR A 13 3.10 8.95 -8.00
CA TYR A 13 3.54 10.28 -7.65
C TYR A 13 4.20 10.91 -8.86
N GLN A 14 3.54 11.90 -9.47
CA GLN A 14 4.02 12.51 -10.70
C GLN A 14 4.26 11.43 -11.75
N ASP A 15 5.49 11.27 -12.24
CA ASP A 15 5.83 10.27 -13.24
C ASP A 15 6.35 8.98 -12.62
N TYR A 16 6.34 8.89 -11.31
CA TYR A 16 6.85 7.73 -10.60
C TYR A 16 5.73 6.78 -10.21
N GLU A 17 6.01 5.50 -10.22
CA GLU A 17 5.07 4.49 -9.75
C GLU A 17 5.84 3.45 -8.97
N ALA A 18 5.20 2.94 -7.94
CA ALA A 18 5.80 1.91 -7.10
C ALA A 18 4.71 1.04 -6.50
N ILE A 19 5.11 -0.17 -6.11
CA ILE A 19 4.26 -1.09 -5.36
C ILE A 19 4.98 -1.34 -4.05
N ILE A 20 4.24 -1.25 -2.95
CA ILE A 20 4.84 -1.41 -1.62
C ILE A 20 4.04 -2.46 -0.85
N THR A 21 4.74 -3.45 -0.30
CA THR A 21 4.08 -4.46 0.52
C THR A 21 3.66 -3.85 1.85
N ILE A 22 2.46 -4.22 2.31
CA ILE A 22 1.89 -3.60 3.50
C ILE A 22 2.59 -4.06 4.78
N LYS A 23 2.90 -5.34 4.87
CA LYS A 23 3.50 -5.88 6.09
C LYS A 23 4.97 -5.55 6.23
N ASP A 24 5.71 -5.65 5.13
CA ASP A 24 7.16 -5.55 5.18
C ASP A 24 7.70 -4.24 4.65
N GLY A 25 6.88 -3.48 3.91
CA GLY A 25 7.33 -2.23 3.35
C GLY A 25 8.34 -2.38 2.23
N VAL A 26 8.35 -3.54 1.55
CA VAL A 26 9.26 -3.76 0.44
C VAL A 26 8.74 -3.03 -0.79
N ILE A 27 9.60 -2.24 -1.42
CA ILE A 27 9.21 -1.43 -2.56
C ILE A 27 9.70 -2.07 -3.85
N THR A 28 8.82 -2.07 -4.86
CA THR A 28 9.14 -2.43 -6.23
C THR A 28 8.79 -1.22 -7.09
N GLY A 29 9.74 -0.76 -7.89
CA GLY A 29 9.59 0.47 -8.62
C GLY A 29 10.44 1.55 -7.99
N SER A 30 10.10 2.80 -8.21
CA SER A 30 10.89 3.87 -7.63
C SER A 30 10.03 5.08 -7.28
N LEU A 31 10.45 5.79 -6.24
CA LEU A 31 9.86 7.03 -5.81
C LEU A 31 10.97 7.95 -5.34
N PRO A 32 10.82 9.27 -5.45
CA PRO A 32 11.80 10.17 -4.85
C PRO A 32 11.88 9.95 -3.34
N ARG A 33 13.05 10.23 -2.78
CA ARG A 33 13.28 10.00 -1.35
C ARG A 33 12.23 10.68 -0.48
N ARG A 34 11.86 11.92 -0.83
CA ARG A 34 10.86 12.65 -0.06
C ARG A 34 9.51 11.94 -0.09
N ALA A 35 9.11 11.47 -1.27
CA ALA A 35 7.84 10.76 -1.39
C ALA A 35 7.88 9.44 -0.63
N LEU A 36 9.01 8.72 -0.70
CA LEU A 36 9.17 7.48 0.05
C LEU A 36 8.97 7.68 1.54
N ARG A 37 9.57 8.76 2.08
CA ARG A 37 9.45 9.04 3.50
C ARG A 37 7.99 9.25 3.89
N LEU A 38 7.28 10.03 3.11
CA LEU A 38 5.88 10.31 3.40
C LEU A 38 5.02 9.05 3.29
N VAL A 39 5.29 8.23 2.28
CA VAL A 39 4.54 7.00 2.08
C VAL A 39 4.76 6.03 3.23
N TYR A 40 6.00 5.89 3.69
CA TYR A 40 6.28 4.99 4.80
C TYR A 40 5.68 5.49 6.11
N GLU A 41 5.67 6.79 6.34
CA GLU A 41 4.99 7.34 7.50
C GLU A 41 3.48 7.06 7.44
N TRP A 42 2.91 7.25 6.27
CA TRP A 42 1.48 6.97 6.06
C TRP A 42 1.19 5.48 6.25
N LEU A 43 2.07 4.62 5.73
CA LEU A 43 1.92 3.18 5.90
C LEU A 43 1.92 2.79 7.37
N ASP A 44 2.86 3.35 8.14
CA ASP A 44 2.95 3.04 9.57
C ASP A 44 1.67 3.43 10.31
N LEU A 45 1.07 4.55 9.92
CA LEU A 45 -0.15 5.02 10.57
C LEU A 45 -1.37 4.20 10.18
N HIS A 46 -1.39 3.64 8.98
CA HIS A 46 -2.60 3.01 8.43
C HIS A 46 -2.41 1.54 8.08
N GLN A 47 -1.37 0.90 8.60
CA GLN A 47 -1.06 -0.48 8.24
C GLN A 47 -2.24 -1.42 8.51
N ASP A 48 -2.86 -1.29 9.66
CA ASP A 48 -3.97 -2.17 10.03
C ASP A 48 -5.17 -1.96 9.11
N GLU A 49 -5.44 -0.70 8.78
CA GLU A 49 -6.54 -0.38 7.88
C GLU A 49 -6.29 -0.93 6.48
N LEU A 50 -5.05 -0.81 6.02
CA LEU A 50 -4.68 -1.32 4.70
C LEU A 50 -4.81 -2.84 4.63
N LEU A 51 -4.38 -3.53 5.67
CA LEU A 51 -4.51 -4.98 5.71
C LEU A 51 -5.97 -5.40 5.76
N ALA A 52 -6.79 -4.68 6.54
CA ALA A 52 -8.21 -4.98 6.60
C ALA A 52 -8.87 -4.79 5.24
N ASN A 53 -8.51 -3.72 4.52
CA ASN A 53 -9.05 -3.49 3.19
C ASN A 53 -8.61 -4.57 2.20
N TRP A 54 -7.38 -5.03 2.31
CA TRP A 54 -6.90 -6.10 1.46
C TRP A 54 -7.74 -7.37 1.67
N GLU A 55 -8.04 -7.70 2.93
CA GLU A 55 -8.87 -8.85 3.23
C GLU A 55 -10.29 -8.68 2.72
N ARG A 56 -10.83 -7.47 2.82
CA ARG A 56 -12.19 -7.20 2.30
C ARG A 56 -12.26 -7.41 0.80
N LEU A 57 -11.26 -6.97 0.08
CA LEU A 57 -11.21 -7.18 -1.37
C LEU A 57 -11.16 -8.66 -1.70
N GLY A 58 -10.40 -9.44 -0.92
CA GLY A 58 -10.33 -10.88 -1.11
C GLY A 58 -11.65 -11.58 -0.83
N LYS A 59 -12.52 -10.97 -0.04
CA LYS A 59 -13.85 -11.51 0.27
C LYS A 59 -14.94 -10.85 -0.54
N SER A 60 -14.58 -10.05 -1.53
CA SER A 60 -15.51 -9.30 -2.36
C SER A 60 -16.32 -8.28 -1.58
N GLU A 61 -15.79 -7.81 -0.48
CA GLU A 61 -16.41 -6.74 0.31
C GLU A 61 -15.83 -5.39 -0.10
N ALA A 62 -16.62 -4.34 0.09
CA ALA A 62 -16.15 -3.00 -0.22
C ALA A 62 -15.06 -2.60 0.77
N PRO A 63 -13.97 -1.98 0.31
CA PRO A 63 -12.93 -1.53 1.22
C PRO A 63 -13.38 -0.34 2.05
N MET A 64 -12.81 -0.23 3.24
CA MET A 64 -13.05 0.92 4.09
C MET A 64 -12.28 2.12 3.53
N LYS A 65 -12.82 3.30 3.80
CA LYS A 65 -12.16 4.51 3.37
C LYS A 65 -11.01 4.83 4.31
N ILE A 66 -9.86 5.09 3.75
CA ILE A 66 -8.66 5.43 4.50
C ILE A 66 -8.26 6.86 4.14
N THR A 67 -7.81 7.62 5.14
CA THR A 67 -7.35 8.99 4.90
C THR A 67 -6.23 8.97 3.86
N PRO A 68 -6.39 9.69 2.75
CA PRO A 68 -5.36 9.66 1.71
C PRO A 68 -4.10 10.40 2.13
N LEU A 69 -3.01 10.05 1.47
CA LEU A 69 -1.74 10.72 1.66
C LEU A 69 -1.84 12.13 1.09
N GLN A 70 -1.40 13.09 1.86
CA GLN A 70 -1.40 14.49 1.44
C GLN A 70 -0.07 14.88 0.82
#